data_0dc414622ae9c2e46917f4517a101ba1
#
_entry.id   0dc414622ae9c2e46917f4517a101ba1
#
_cell.length_a   1.000
_cell.length_b   1.000
_cell.length_c   1.000
_cell.angle_alpha   90.00
_cell.angle_beta   90.00
_cell.angle_gamma   90.00
#
_symmetry.space_group_name_H-M   'P 1'
#
loop_
_entity.id
_entity.type
_entity.pdbx_description
1 polymer ?
#
loop_
_entity_poly.entity_id
_entity_poly.type
_entity_poly.pdbx_seq_one_letter_code
_entity_poly.pdbx_strand_id
1 'polypeptide(L)'
;FIDKSIYKKAHLCSAKLPANESEFKYSGLTPGFNNIANWDIPHVAESKIQIGLELSDTFQLKNKCNFIVGEISWIKISDSLLENKFELKRLENHISILGLYEYYEVNFIEKLMYVNVDTSVD
;
A
#
# COMPACT_ATOMS: atom_id res chain seq x y z
N PHE A 1 -0.24 0.84 2.91
CA PHE A 1 0.92 -0.08 2.86
C PHE A 1 0.96 -0.96 4.11
N ILE A 2 1.44 -2.18 3.96
CA ILE A 2 1.56 -3.16 5.03
C ILE A 2 3.04 -3.35 5.34
N ASP A 3 3.39 -3.28 6.62
CA ASP A 3 4.73 -3.59 7.11
C ASP A 3 4.73 -4.86 7.99
N LYS A 4 5.90 -5.26 8.45
CA LYS A 4 6.10 -6.46 9.26
C LYS A 4 5.31 -6.46 10.58
N SER A 5 4.89 -5.30 11.07
CA SER A 5 4.15 -5.19 12.34
C SER A 5 2.67 -5.58 12.21
N ILE A 6 2.08 -5.42 11.02
CA ILE A 6 0.63 -5.59 10.81
C ILE A 6 0.24 -6.66 9.79
N TYR A 7 1.20 -7.28 9.06
CA TYR A 7 0.86 -8.17 7.95
C TYR A 7 -0.03 -9.36 8.33
N LYS A 8 0.15 -9.95 9.53
CA LYS A 8 -0.68 -11.07 9.98
C LYS A 8 -2.13 -10.64 10.20
N LYS A 9 -2.35 -9.46 10.78
CA LYS A 9 -3.70 -8.90 10.93
C LYS A 9 -4.29 -8.52 9.58
N ALA A 10 -3.51 -7.92 8.70
CA ALA A 10 -3.94 -7.59 7.35
C ALA A 10 -4.31 -8.83 6.53
N HIS A 11 -3.61 -9.96 6.72
CA HIS A 11 -3.96 -11.22 6.08
C HIS A 11 -5.37 -11.70 6.49
N LEU A 12 -5.78 -11.49 7.73
CA LEU A 12 -7.12 -11.86 8.19
C LEU A 12 -8.24 -11.10 7.45
N CYS A 13 -7.95 -9.92 6.88
CA CYS A 13 -8.92 -9.17 6.07
C CYS A 13 -9.28 -9.87 4.75
N SER A 14 -8.55 -10.93 4.36
CA SER A 14 -8.89 -11.77 3.19
C SER A 14 -9.96 -12.83 3.48
N ALA A 15 -10.41 -12.95 4.73
CA ALA A 15 -11.47 -13.89 5.12
C ALA A 15 -12.79 -13.53 4.43
N LYS A 16 -13.52 -14.55 4.00
CA LYS A 16 -14.88 -14.37 3.47
C LYS A 16 -15.87 -14.19 4.62
N LEU A 17 -16.00 -12.96 5.09
CA LEU A 17 -16.95 -12.63 6.15
C LEU A 17 -18.37 -12.41 5.59
N PRO A 18 -19.42 -12.62 6.40
CA PRO A 18 -20.77 -12.17 6.08
C PRO A 18 -20.81 -10.65 5.89
N ALA A 19 -21.72 -10.16 5.04
CA ALA A 19 -21.81 -8.74 4.69
C ALA A 19 -22.09 -7.79 5.87
N ASN A 20 -22.57 -8.30 6.99
CA ASN A 20 -22.82 -7.55 8.22
C ASN A 20 -21.66 -7.57 9.22
N GLU A 21 -20.54 -8.21 8.85
CA GLU A 21 -19.34 -8.22 9.66
C GLU A 21 -18.23 -7.34 9.04
N SER A 22 -17.43 -6.74 9.91
CA SER A 22 -16.33 -5.85 9.49
C SER A 22 -14.99 -6.56 9.63
N GLU A 23 -14.18 -6.47 8.57
CA GLU A 23 -12.80 -6.95 8.54
C GLU A 23 -11.95 -6.27 9.62
N PHE A 24 -12.21 -5.01 9.95
CA PHE A 24 -11.53 -4.32 11.06
C PHE A 24 -11.75 -5.02 12.39
N LYS A 25 -13.01 -5.35 12.69
CA LYS A 25 -13.35 -6.07 13.93
C LYS A 25 -12.73 -7.46 13.97
N TYR A 26 -12.77 -8.17 12.84
CA TYR A 26 -12.25 -9.54 12.74
C TYR A 26 -10.72 -9.58 12.82
N SER A 27 -10.02 -8.68 12.16
CA SER A 27 -8.56 -8.62 12.12
C SER A 27 -7.94 -7.96 13.35
N GLY A 28 -8.73 -7.18 14.10
CA GLY A 28 -8.22 -6.38 15.20
C GLY A 28 -7.34 -5.20 14.75
N LEU A 29 -7.53 -4.74 13.49
CA LEU A 29 -7.00 -3.47 12.99
C LEU A 29 -7.95 -2.33 13.35
N THR A 30 -7.43 -1.13 13.49
CA THR A 30 -8.21 0.04 13.88
C THR A 30 -8.61 0.85 12.65
N PRO A 31 -9.92 1.13 12.45
CA PRO A 31 -10.33 2.06 11.41
C PRO A 31 -9.92 3.49 11.79
N GLY A 32 -9.18 4.13 10.92
CA GLY A 32 -8.83 5.55 11.01
C GLY A 32 -9.58 6.35 9.95
N PHE A 33 -9.75 7.65 10.20
CA PHE A 33 -10.39 8.57 9.27
C PHE A 33 -9.49 9.79 9.06
N ASN A 34 -9.53 10.36 7.87
CA ASN A 34 -8.82 11.60 7.58
C ASN A 34 -9.76 12.80 7.70
N ASN A 35 -9.21 13.93 8.15
CA ASN A 35 -9.93 15.22 8.17
C ASN A 35 -9.92 15.90 6.79
N ILE A 36 -9.97 15.13 5.71
CA ILE A 36 -10.04 15.64 4.35
C ILE A 36 -11.52 15.80 3.99
N ALA A 37 -11.90 16.99 3.55
CA ALA A 37 -13.28 17.28 3.15
C ALA A 37 -13.80 16.26 2.13
N ASN A 38 -14.99 15.74 2.37
CA ASN A 38 -15.66 14.73 1.54
C ASN A 38 -14.95 13.36 1.49
N TRP A 39 -14.07 13.05 2.47
CA TRP A 39 -13.41 11.76 2.56
C TRP A 39 -13.77 11.06 3.87
N ASP A 40 -14.79 10.26 3.84
CA ASP A 40 -15.34 9.50 4.99
C ASP A 40 -15.01 8.00 4.96
N ILE A 41 -14.16 7.59 4.01
CA ILE A 41 -13.74 6.20 3.86
C ILE A 41 -12.66 5.88 4.91
N PRO A 42 -12.84 4.77 5.68
CA PRO A 42 -11.85 4.37 6.67
C PRO A 42 -10.58 3.83 6.03
N HIS A 43 -9.47 4.04 6.70
CA HIS A 43 -8.18 3.44 6.41
C HIS A 43 -7.64 2.69 7.63
N VAL A 44 -6.62 1.87 7.46
CA VAL A 44 -5.96 1.19 8.57
C VAL A 44 -5.09 2.19 9.33
N ALA A 45 -5.46 2.49 10.59
CA ALA A 45 -4.77 3.50 11.40
C ALA A 45 -3.32 3.14 11.70
N GLU A 46 -2.99 1.86 11.84
CA GLU A 46 -1.65 1.34 12.10
C GLU A 46 -0.71 1.45 10.88
N SER A 47 -1.25 1.66 9.68
CA SER A 47 -0.45 1.78 8.47
C SER A 47 0.33 3.09 8.43
N LYS A 48 1.64 3.01 8.28
CA LYS A 48 2.54 4.17 8.25
C LYS A 48 2.53 4.93 6.91
N ILE A 49 2.08 4.28 5.85
CA ILE A 49 1.88 4.89 4.53
C ILE A 49 0.47 4.56 4.08
N GLN A 50 -0.31 5.60 3.83
CA GLN A 50 -1.70 5.52 3.39
C GLN A 50 -1.86 6.31 2.10
N ILE A 51 -2.61 5.77 1.15
CA ILE A 51 -2.87 6.39 -0.15
C ILE A 51 -4.37 6.38 -0.36
N GLY A 52 -4.96 7.56 -0.56
CA GLY A 52 -6.34 7.70 -0.97
C GLY A 52 -6.46 7.73 -2.47
N LEU A 53 -7.35 6.90 -3.00
CA LEU A 53 -7.59 6.74 -4.43
C LEU A 53 -9.04 7.03 -4.76
N GLU A 54 -9.27 7.77 -5.82
CA GLU A 54 -10.57 7.89 -6.48
C GLU A 54 -10.62 6.96 -7.69
N LEU A 55 -11.75 6.29 -7.89
CA LEU A 55 -11.91 5.38 -9.03
C LEU A 55 -11.78 6.14 -10.34
N SER A 56 -10.80 5.77 -11.17
CA SER A 56 -10.62 6.29 -12.53
C SER A 56 -11.20 5.32 -13.57
N ASP A 57 -10.74 4.07 -13.55
CA ASP A 57 -11.12 3.07 -14.56
C ASP A 57 -11.33 1.69 -13.97
N THR A 58 -12.13 0.88 -14.67
CA THR A 58 -12.35 -0.52 -14.32
C THR A 58 -12.34 -1.37 -15.59
N PHE A 59 -11.50 -2.40 -15.62
CA PHE A 59 -11.41 -3.34 -16.71
C PHE A 59 -11.73 -4.75 -16.25
N GLN A 60 -12.68 -5.41 -16.91
CA GLN A 60 -12.95 -6.82 -16.64
C GLN A 60 -11.94 -7.72 -17.33
N LEU A 61 -11.29 -8.57 -16.56
CA LEU A 61 -10.33 -9.56 -17.06
C LEU A 61 -11.04 -10.82 -17.54
N LYS A 62 -10.35 -11.64 -18.36
CA LYS A 62 -10.90 -12.91 -18.90
C LYS A 62 -11.35 -13.90 -17.81
N ASN A 63 -10.73 -13.86 -16.65
CA ASN A 63 -11.09 -14.68 -15.49
C ASN A 63 -12.27 -14.12 -14.66
N LYS A 64 -12.96 -13.08 -15.18
CA LYS A 64 -14.06 -12.35 -14.54
C LYS A 64 -13.64 -11.50 -13.32
N CYS A 65 -12.36 -11.40 -13.00
CA CYS A 65 -11.88 -10.42 -12.03
C CYS A 65 -11.90 -9.02 -12.64
N ASN A 66 -12.03 -8.00 -11.79
CA ASN A 66 -11.92 -6.61 -12.20
C ASN A 66 -10.52 -6.08 -11.89
N PHE A 67 -9.91 -5.43 -12.88
CA PHE A 67 -8.72 -4.61 -12.69
C PHE A 67 -9.18 -3.16 -12.49
N ILE A 68 -8.88 -2.60 -11.33
CA ILE A 68 -9.34 -1.28 -10.91
C ILE A 68 -8.16 -0.31 -10.94
N VAL A 69 -8.35 0.83 -11.59
CA VAL A 69 -7.39 1.94 -11.62
C VAL A 69 -7.94 3.08 -10.78
N GLY A 70 -7.13 3.58 -9.87
CA GLY A 70 -7.48 4.73 -9.05
C GLY A 70 -6.48 5.87 -9.24
N GLU A 71 -7.01 7.09 -9.32
CA GLU A 71 -6.23 8.31 -9.27
C GLU A 71 -5.87 8.64 -7.83
N ILE A 72 -4.61 9.02 -7.58
CA ILE A 72 -4.15 9.35 -6.23
C ILE A 72 -4.65 10.73 -5.86
N SER A 73 -5.54 10.80 -4.85
CA SER A 73 -6.06 12.06 -4.32
C SER A 73 -5.20 12.59 -3.17
N TRP A 74 -4.65 11.71 -2.35
CA TRP A 74 -3.80 12.10 -1.24
C TRP A 74 -2.87 10.97 -0.81
N ILE A 75 -1.76 11.34 -0.17
CA ILE A 75 -0.82 10.41 0.46
C ILE A 75 -0.54 10.93 1.87
N LYS A 76 -0.61 10.04 2.85
CA LYS A 76 -0.19 10.30 4.24
C LYS A 76 0.95 9.37 4.62
N ILE A 77 2.02 9.96 5.13
CA ILE A 77 3.24 9.24 5.54
C ILE A 77 3.52 9.58 6.99
N SER A 78 3.82 8.57 7.81
CA SER A 78 4.23 8.76 9.20
C SER A 78 5.58 9.48 9.26
N ASP A 79 5.72 10.46 10.17
CA ASP A 79 6.96 11.19 10.40
C ASP A 79 8.14 10.26 10.72
N SER A 80 7.86 9.11 11.31
CA SER A 80 8.89 8.09 11.59
C SER A 80 9.60 7.55 10.35
N LEU A 81 8.95 7.65 9.18
CA LEU A 81 9.49 7.23 7.89
C LEU A 81 10.15 8.37 7.10
N LEU A 82 10.11 9.59 7.61
CA LEU A 82 10.71 10.75 6.95
C LEU A 82 12.09 11.03 7.52
N GLU A 83 13.06 11.28 6.65
CA GLU A 83 14.38 11.79 7.01
C GLU A 83 14.34 13.31 7.19
N ASN A 84 13.57 13.95 6.31
CA ASN A 84 13.15 15.35 6.39
C ASN A 84 11.73 15.50 5.82
N LYS A 85 11.21 16.73 5.68
CA LYS A 85 9.82 16.97 5.23
C LYS A 85 9.46 16.34 3.87
N PHE A 86 10.44 16.01 3.03
CA PHE A 86 10.22 15.59 1.64
C PHE A 86 10.95 14.30 1.27
N GLU A 87 11.76 13.75 2.16
CA GLU A 87 12.58 12.57 1.86
C GLU A 87 12.17 11.40 2.76
N LEU A 88 11.81 10.31 2.12
CA LEU A 88 11.59 9.05 2.80
C LEU A 88 12.93 8.46 3.21
N LYS A 89 13.02 8.01 4.46
CA LYS A 89 14.06 7.09 4.87
C LYS A 89 14.01 5.84 3.99
N ARG A 90 15.13 5.15 3.91
CA ARG A 90 15.13 3.83 3.30
C ARG A 90 14.06 2.97 3.97
N LEU A 91 13.16 2.44 3.16
CA LEU A 91 12.04 1.66 3.68
C LEU A 91 12.57 0.30 4.17
N GLU A 92 12.61 0.14 5.50
CA GLU A 92 12.90 -1.11 6.18
C GLU A 92 11.62 -1.79 6.64
N ASN A 93 11.66 -3.10 6.83
CA ASN A 93 10.53 -3.91 7.32
C ASN A 93 9.29 -3.90 6.41
N HIS A 94 9.44 -3.51 5.16
CA HIS A 94 8.37 -3.67 4.18
C HIS A 94 8.23 -5.12 3.78
N ILE A 95 7.01 -5.50 3.45
CA ILE A 95 6.71 -6.86 2.99
C ILE A 95 6.17 -6.84 1.56
N SER A 96 6.44 -7.91 0.85
CA SER A 96 5.84 -8.24 -0.43
C SER A 96 5.04 -9.53 -0.31
N ILE A 97 4.01 -9.68 -1.12
CA ILE A 97 3.24 -10.92 -1.21
C ILE A 97 3.50 -11.54 -2.58
N LEU A 98 3.84 -12.83 -2.57
CA LEU A 98 3.87 -13.64 -3.77
C LEU A 98 2.68 -14.62 -3.76
N GLY A 99 1.88 -14.59 -4.80
CA GLY A 99 0.63 -15.32 -4.84
C GLY A 99 -0.36 -14.81 -3.78
N LEU A 100 -0.96 -15.73 -3.00
CA LEU A 100 -1.99 -15.40 -2.00
C LEU A 100 -1.55 -15.61 -0.54
N TYR A 101 -0.41 -16.28 -0.31
CA TYR A 101 -0.08 -16.82 1.00
C TYR A 101 1.36 -16.56 1.43
N GLU A 102 2.27 -16.24 0.51
CA GLU A 102 3.69 -16.15 0.81
C GLU A 102 4.10 -14.70 1.03
N TYR A 103 4.61 -14.41 2.22
CA TYR A 103 5.06 -13.10 2.62
C TYR A 103 6.59 -13.05 2.68
N TYR A 104 7.16 -12.04 2.04
CA TYR A 104 8.59 -11.81 1.98
C TYR A 104 8.95 -10.46 2.58
N GLU A 105 10.06 -10.41 3.30
CA GLU A 105 10.63 -9.14 3.74
C GLU A 105 11.41 -8.52 2.57
N VAL A 106 11.15 -7.25 2.29
CA VAL A 106 11.82 -6.53 1.21
C VAL A 106 13.05 -5.85 1.77
N ASN A 107 14.23 -6.18 1.22
CA ASN A 107 15.51 -5.60 1.59
C ASN A 107 16.06 -4.77 0.44
N PHE A 108 16.61 -3.60 0.78
CA PHE A 108 17.35 -2.80 -0.19
C PHE A 108 18.64 -3.53 -0.58
N ILE A 109 18.93 -3.56 -1.87
CA ILE A 109 20.18 -4.13 -2.40
C ILE A 109 21.16 -3.00 -2.70
N GLU A 110 20.83 -2.14 -3.67
CA GLU A 110 21.69 -1.05 -4.08
C GLU A 110 20.92 0.00 -4.90
N LYS A 111 21.52 1.15 -5.08
CA LYS A 111 21.03 2.19 -5.98
C LYS A 111 21.97 2.27 -7.18
N LEU A 112 21.46 1.90 -8.34
CA LEU A 112 22.18 2.04 -9.60
C LEU A 112 21.89 3.42 -10.22
N MET A 113 22.93 4.00 -10.83
CA MET A 113 22.79 5.24 -11.60
C MET A 113 22.18 4.94 -12.97
N TYR A 114 21.51 5.92 -13.54
CA TYR A 114 21.01 5.82 -14.89
C TYR A 114 22.18 5.62 -15.86
N VAL A 115 22.06 4.60 -16.71
CA VAL A 115 23.10 4.31 -17.73
C VAL A 115 22.82 5.16 -18.96
N ASN A 116 23.67 6.15 -19.21
CA ASN A 116 23.69 6.85 -20.48
C ASN A 116 24.56 6.04 -21.46
N VAL A 117 24.00 5.68 -22.59
CA VAL A 117 24.79 5.16 -23.72
C VAL A 117 25.32 6.39 -24.45
N ASP A 118 26.60 6.68 -24.30
CA ASP A 118 27.25 7.67 -25.13
C ASP A 118 27.21 7.18 -26.58
N THR A 119 26.40 7.82 -27.40
CA THR A 119 26.28 7.57 -28.83
C THR A 119 27.34 8.35 -29.63
N SER A 120 28.43 8.72 -29.03
CA SER A 120 29.62 9.24 -29.75
C SER A 120 30.37 8.06 -30.37
N VAL A 121 29.85 7.57 -31.47
CA VAL A 121 30.65 6.80 -32.44
C VAL A 121 31.12 7.82 -33.44
N ASP A 122 32.39 8.18 -33.34
CA ASP A 122 33.13 8.86 -34.41
C ASP A 122 33.23 7.97 -35.65
#